data_8372a6ade65bf90b19cd38aada5b05b0
#
_entry.id   8372a6ade65bf90b19cd38aada5b05b0
#
_cell.length_a   1.000
_cell.length_b   1.000
_cell.length_c   1.000
_cell.angle_alpha   90.00
_cell.angle_beta   90.00
_cell.angle_gamma   90.00
#
_symmetry.space_group_name_H-M   'P 1'
#
loop_
_entity.id
_entity.type
_entity.pdbx_description
1 polymer ?
#
loop_
_entity_poly.entity_id
_entity_poly.type
_entity_poly.pdbx_seq_one_letter_code
_entity_poly.pdbx_strand_id
1 'polypeptide(L)'
;MNQHPETIAITAGRPEVVPDGALNPSIVLSATFHADGAIGYGRYGNQTWSSLEEAISALEGGSTLAFSSGMAAISAVFSILPVGAPVVASNQGYSGVMSLLNSFHESGRLEVRFVDIVNTQAVIDAMKGAALVWLESPTNPGLDIADLAALITQAKKMGIGVAVDNTFATPLVQNPLAMGADIVMHSVTKFLSGHSDVLMGSLSTNDPALFKRLHDSRSFNGSIPGPFESWLALRGIRTFPLRFNKSQESAKALALKLSAHPKITRVRYPGFGAIISFEVDATAELTQKVCESSTLITHATSLGGIESLWERRRRWPMESVSVPEQLIRLSVGCEHVDDIWQDIESALASI
;
A
#
# COMPACT_ATOMS: atom_id res chain seq x y z
N MET A 1 -2.38 28.26 -3.97
CA MET A 1 -1.59 28.03 -2.74
C MET A 1 -1.42 26.52 -2.61
N ASN A 2 -0.18 26.03 -2.53
CA ASN A 2 0.05 24.62 -2.20
C ASN A 2 -0.33 24.41 -0.73
N GLN A 3 -1.39 23.62 -0.49
CA GLN A 3 -1.81 23.27 0.86
C GLN A 3 -0.95 22.13 1.41
N HIS A 4 -0.76 22.08 2.71
CA HIS A 4 -0.13 20.95 3.38
C HIS A 4 -1.00 19.68 3.33
N PRO A 5 -0.41 18.48 3.32
CA PRO A 5 -1.15 17.22 3.26
C PRO A 5 -2.24 17.07 4.31
N GLU A 6 -2.02 17.59 5.53
CA GLU A 6 -3.00 17.59 6.61
C GLU A 6 -4.26 18.38 6.25
N THR A 7 -4.10 19.52 5.60
CA THR A 7 -5.22 20.34 5.11
C THR A 7 -5.91 19.65 3.93
N ILE A 8 -5.14 19.11 3.00
CA ILE A 8 -5.67 18.35 1.85
C ILE A 8 -6.52 17.17 2.31
N ALA A 9 -6.04 16.38 3.28
CA ALA A 9 -6.77 15.24 3.83
C ALA A 9 -8.15 15.64 4.40
N ILE A 10 -8.27 16.86 4.95
CA ILE A 10 -9.52 17.37 5.52
C ILE A 10 -10.46 17.94 4.45
N THR A 11 -9.91 18.61 3.44
CA THR A 11 -10.69 19.46 2.51
C THR A 11 -11.01 18.82 1.17
N ALA A 12 -10.14 17.98 0.61
CA ALA A 12 -10.30 17.41 -0.71
C ALA A 12 -11.49 16.41 -0.78
N GLY A 13 -12.17 16.33 -1.91
CA GLY A 13 -13.34 15.44 -2.09
C GLY A 13 -14.56 15.87 -1.27
N ARG A 14 -14.65 17.15 -0.89
CA ARG A 14 -15.84 17.73 -0.29
C ARG A 14 -16.84 18.14 -1.38
N PRO A 15 -18.16 18.10 -1.08
CA PRO A 15 -19.17 18.66 -1.97
C PRO A 15 -18.94 20.15 -2.23
N GLU A 16 -19.55 20.66 -3.31
CA GLU A 16 -19.60 22.08 -3.59
C GLU A 16 -20.27 22.85 -2.44
N VAL A 17 -19.74 24.03 -2.15
CA VAL A 17 -20.26 24.89 -1.07
C VAL A 17 -21.51 25.60 -1.54
N VAL A 18 -22.65 25.19 -1.01
CA VAL A 18 -23.97 25.83 -1.23
C VAL A 18 -24.68 26.05 0.11
N PRO A 19 -25.55 27.06 0.25
CA PRO A 19 -26.34 27.27 1.48
C PRO A 19 -27.06 25.99 1.88
N ASP A 20 -27.02 25.62 3.17
CA ASP A 20 -27.57 24.39 3.73
C ASP A 20 -27.09 23.09 3.12
N GLY A 21 -26.03 23.14 2.30
CA GLY A 21 -25.38 21.96 1.72
C GLY A 21 -24.66 21.10 2.75
N ALA A 22 -24.71 19.78 2.57
CA ALA A 22 -24.01 18.85 3.45
C ALA A 22 -22.48 19.00 3.33
N LEU A 23 -21.76 18.99 4.46
CA LEU A 23 -20.30 19.06 4.48
C LEU A 23 -19.62 17.78 3.93
N ASN A 24 -20.29 16.63 4.05
CA ASN A 24 -19.78 15.34 3.56
C ASN A 24 -20.53 14.91 2.30
N PRO A 25 -19.86 14.18 1.37
CA PRO A 25 -20.54 13.63 0.21
C PRO A 25 -21.60 12.60 0.63
N SER A 26 -22.68 12.54 -0.16
CA SER A 26 -23.72 11.52 0.01
C SER A 26 -23.22 10.15 -0.41
N ILE A 27 -23.79 9.09 0.20
CA ILE A 27 -23.61 7.71 -0.27
C ILE A 27 -24.65 7.44 -1.35
N VAL A 28 -24.22 7.25 -2.58
CA VAL A 28 -25.09 7.03 -3.73
C VAL A 28 -25.15 5.52 -4.04
N LEU A 29 -26.19 4.86 -3.54
CA LEU A 29 -26.44 3.43 -3.78
C LEU A 29 -27.28 3.25 -5.05
N SER A 30 -26.67 3.46 -6.22
CA SER A 30 -27.34 3.29 -7.50
C SER A 30 -26.45 2.55 -8.50
N ALA A 31 -26.99 1.51 -9.13
CA ALA A 31 -26.39 0.83 -10.27
C ALA A 31 -26.81 1.45 -11.61
N THR A 32 -27.98 2.09 -11.64
CA THR A 32 -28.62 2.63 -12.85
C THR A 32 -28.85 4.13 -12.67
N PHE A 33 -28.61 4.91 -13.71
CA PHE A 33 -28.78 6.35 -13.74
C PHE A 33 -29.72 6.74 -14.89
N HIS A 34 -30.37 7.90 -14.79
CA HIS A 34 -31.14 8.43 -15.87
C HIS A 34 -30.27 8.67 -17.11
N ALA A 35 -30.85 8.48 -18.29
CA ALA A 35 -30.16 8.67 -19.56
C ALA A 35 -29.59 10.10 -19.73
N ASP A 36 -28.70 10.25 -20.72
CA ASP A 36 -28.11 11.51 -21.14
C ASP A 36 -27.17 12.20 -20.15
N GLY A 37 -26.80 11.50 -19.06
CA GLY A 37 -25.76 11.93 -18.13
C GLY A 37 -24.39 11.31 -18.42
N ALA A 38 -23.32 11.83 -17.79
CA ALA A 38 -21.95 11.37 -18.00
C ALA A 38 -21.66 9.96 -17.46
N ILE A 39 -22.40 9.49 -16.44
CA ILE A 39 -22.16 8.20 -15.79
C ILE A 39 -22.83 7.04 -16.56
N GLY A 40 -24.09 7.22 -16.94
CA GLY A 40 -24.90 6.24 -17.64
C GLY A 40 -25.20 4.95 -16.86
N TYR A 41 -24.19 4.30 -16.33
CA TYR A 41 -24.30 3.05 -15.57
C TYR A 41 -23.24 2.99 -14.46
N GLY A 42 -23.64 2.46 -13.28
CA GLY A 42 -22.82 2.46 -12.05
C GLY A 42 -21.46 1.76 -12.13
N ARG A 43 -21.21 0.94 -13.16
CA ARG A 43 -19.89 0.36 -13.40
C ARG A 43 -18.88 1.35 -13.99
N TYR A 44 -19.35 2.44 -14.58
CA TYR A 44 -18.49 3.47 -15.18
C TYR A 44 -18.20 4.63 -14.25
N GLY A 45 -19.05 4.88 -13.26
CA GLY A 45 -18.85 5.97 -12.30
C GLY A 45 -19.89 5.97 -11.17
N ASN A 46 -19.54 6.65 -10.08
CA ASN A 46 -20.44 6.90 -8.94
C ASN A 46 -19.89 8.11 -8.17
N GLN A 47 -20.75 9.05 -7.79
CA GLN A 47 -20.35 10.29 -7.14
C GLN A 47 -19.60 10.05 -5.81
N THR A 48 -19.93 8.96 -5.09
CA THR A 48 -19.23 8.62 -3.85
C THR A 48 -17.79 8.21 -4.11
N TRP A 49 -17.52 7.46 -5.19
CA TRP A 49 -16.14 7.12 -5.58
C TRP A 49 -15.34 8.35 -5.98
N SER A 50 -15.96 9.23 -6.77
CA SER A 50 -15.30 10.44 -7.27
C SER A 50 -14.78 11.30 -6.14
N SER A 51 -15.53 11.43 -5.04
CA SER A 51 -15.07 12.16 -3.85
C SER A 51 -13.85 11.52 -3.18
N LEU A 52 -13.78 10.18 -3.14
CA LEU A 52 -12.60 9.47 -2.66
C LEU A 52 -11.42 9.61 -3.61
N GLU A 53 -11.67 9.43 -4.92
CA GLU A 53 -10.67 9.56 -5.97
C GLU A 53 -10.06 10.96 -5.97
N GLU A 54 -10.86 12.00 -5.78
CA GLU A 54 -10.40 13.39 -5.65
C GLU A 54 -9.52 13.59 -4.42
N ALA A 55 -9.89 13.01 -3.27
CA ALA A 55 -9.10 13.15 -2.05
C ALA A 55 -7.72 12.47 -2.19
N ILE A 56 -7.66 11.27 -2.80
CA ILE A 56 -6.39 10.58 -3.04
C ILE A 56 -5.58 11.32 -4.12
N SER A 57 -6.23 11.80 -5.20
CA SER A 57 -5.60 12.61 -6.25
C SER A 57 -4.90 13.83 -5.68
N ALA A 58 -5.55 14.53 -4.75
CA ALA A 58 -4.98 15.73 -4.14
C ALA A 58 -3.76 15.42 -3.25
N LEU A 59 -3.72 14.23 -2.63
CA LEU A 59 -2.58 13.78 -1.81
C LEU A 59 -1.42 13.28 -2.66
N GLU A 60 -1.68 12.49 -3.73
CA GLU A 60 -0.64 11.90 -4.58
C GLU A 60 -0.19 12.83 -5.72
N GLY A 61 -1.02 13.79 -6.13
CA GLY A 61 -0.68 14.75 -7.18
C GLY A 61 -0.96 14.29 -8.60
N GLY A 62 -1.92 13.37 -8.81
CA GLY A 62 -2.34 12.90 -10.14
C GLY A 62 -3.83 12.64 -10.19
N SER A 63 -4.33 12.09 -11.29
CA SER A 63 -5.71 11.59 -11.39
C SER A 63 -5.78 10.17 -10.85
N THR A 64 -6.74 9.91 -9.97
CA THR A 64 -6.86 8.63 -9.26
C THR A 64 -8.10 7.84 -9.68
N LEU A 65 -7.97 6.51 -9.70
CA LEU A 65 -9.04 5.54 -9.83
C LEU A 65 -9.08 4.65 -8.58
N ALA A 66 -10.25 4.50 -7.99
CA ALA A 66 -10.50 3.56 -6.89
C ALA A 66 -10.91 2.17 -7.43
N PHE A 67 -10.49 1.13 -6.73
CA PHE A 67 -10.72 -0.29 -7.06
C PHE A 67 -11.28 -1.05 -5.86
N SER A 68 -11.97 -2.16 -6.12
CA SER A 68 -12.55 -3.03 -5.08
C SER A 68 -11.55 -3.64 -4.09
N SER A 69 -10.26 -3.67 -4.43
CA SER A 69 -9.18 -4.11 -3.54
C SER A 69 -7.81 -3.66 -4.05
N GLY A 70 -6.78 -3.73 -3.20
CA GLY A 70 -5.40 -3.51 -3.63
C GLY A 70 -4.98 -4.48 -4.75
N MET A 71 -5.35 -5.76 -4.65
CA MET A 71 -5.05 -6.74 -5.71
C MET A 71 -5.77 -6.45 -7.02
N ALA A 72 -7.00 -5.91 -6.98
CA ALA A 72 -7.71 -5.47 -8.18
C ALA A 72 -6.98 -4.31 -8.88
N ALA A 73 -6.46 -3.36 -8.12
CA ALA A 73 -5.63 -2.27 -8.64
C ALA A 73 -4.31 -2.79 -9.25
N ILE A 74 -3.61 -3.67 -8.54
CA ILE A 74 -2.36 -4.31 -9.02
C ILE A 74 -2.63 -5.08 -10.32
N SER A 75 -3.67 -5.90 -10.36
CA SER A 75 -4.05 -6.69 -11.54
C SER A 75 -4.36 -5.78 -12.75
N ALA A 76 -4.98 -4.62 -12.52
CA ALA A 76 -5.27 -3.66 -13.59
C ALA A 76 -3.97 -3.12 -14.24
N VAL A 77 -2.90 -2.86 -13.45
CA VAL A 77 -1.60 -2.43 -13.99
C VAL A 77 -1.01 -3.48 -14.92
N PHE A 78 -1.02 -4.74 -14.53
CA PHE A 78 -0.44 -5.80 -15.35
C PHE A 78 -1.34 -6.18 -16.53
N SER A 79 -2.66 -6.05 -16.40
CA SER A 79 -3.60 -6.41 -17.47
C SER A 79 -3.51 -5.53 -18.70
N ILE A 80 -3.11 -4.26 -18.54
CA ILE A 80 -2.96 -3.33 -19.68
C ILE A 80 -1.65 -3.51 -20.47
N LEU A 81 -0.73 -4.37 -20.01
CA LEU A 81 0.49 -4.69 -20.74
C LEU A 81 0.21 -5.67 -21.89
N PRO A 82 0.99 -5.63 -22.99
CA PRO A 82 0.92 -6.65 -24.04
C PRO A 82 1.20 -8.06 -23.49
N VAL A 83 0.68 -9.09 -24.16
CA VAL A 83 1.02 -10.48 -23.85
C VAL A 83 2.51 -10.72 -24.08
N GLY A 84 3.17 -11.41 -23.15
CA GLY A 84 4.60 -11.67 -23.18
C GLY A 84 5.48 -10.47 -22.82
N ALA A 85 4.88 -9.34 -22.42
CA ALA A 85 5.68 -8.16 -22.05
C ALA A 85 6.63 -8.44 -20.89
N PRO A 86 7.92 -8.02 -20.99
CA PRO A 86 8.86 -8.18 -19.89
C PRO A 86 8.58 -7.18 -18.76
N VAL A 87 8.50 -7.69 -17.54
CA VAL A 87 8.27 -6.92 -16.30
C VAL A 87 9.39 -7.20 -15.31
N VAL A 88 9.97 -6.15 -14.74
CA VAL A 88 10.93 -6.23 -13.64
C VAL A 88 10.20 -5.99 -12.31
N ALA A 89 10.42 -6.84 -11.32
CA ALA A 89 9.84 -6.71 -9.99
C ALA A 89 10.82 -7.15 -8.91
N SER A 90 10.60 -6.70 -7.66
CA SER A 90 11.39 -7.17 -6.52
C SER A 90 11.22 -8.67 -6.31
N ASN A 91 12.31 -9.35 -5.93
CA ASN A 91 12.27 -10.74 -5.45
C ASN A 91 11.84 -10.85 -3.98
N GLN A 92 11.66 -9.71 -3.31
CA GLN A 92 11.13 -9.56 -1.96
C GLN A 92 10.11 -8.42 -1.96
N GLY A 93 8.83 -8.75 -1.96
CA GLY A 93 7.74 -7.78 -1.97
C GLY A 93 6.46 -8.43 -1.46
N TYR A 94 5.37 -7.72 -1.56
CA TYR A 94 4.07 -8.24 -1.14
C TYR A 94 3.78 -9.59 -1.81
N SER A 95 3.55 -10.63 -0.99
CA SER A 95 3.38 -12.03 -1.45
C SER A 95 2.25 -12.20 -2.48
N GLY A 96 1.20 -11.37 -2.42
CA GLY A 96 0.14 -11.36 -3.41
C GLY A 96 0.61 -10.93 -4.80
N VAL A 97 1.48 -9.92 -4.89
CA VAL A 97 2.11 -9.49 -6.16
C VAL A 97 3.01 -10.59 -6.70
N MET A 98 3.84 -11.17 -5.82
CA MET A 98 4.75 -12.25 -6.20
C MET A 98 4.00 -13.45 -6.78
N SER A 99 2.92 -13.87 -6.12
CA SER A 99 2.09 -15.00 -6.57
C SER A 99 1.41 -14.70 -7.92
N LEU A 100 0.89 -13.47 -8.09
CA LEU A 100 0.27 -13.07 -9.35
C LEU A 100 1.28 -13.04 -10.50
N LEU A 101 2.46 -12.47 -10.28
CA LEU A 101 3.52 -12.38 -11.28
C LEU A 101 4.08 -13.76 -11.65
N ASN A 102 4.25 -14.66 -10.68
CA ASN A 102 4.64 -16.05 -10.95
C ASN A 102 3.60 -16.76 -11.85
N SER A 103 2.31 -16.64 -11.53
CA SER A 103 1.23 -17.19 -12.34
C SER A 103 1.21 -16.63 -13.77
N PHE A 104 1.47 -15.33 -13.92
CA PHE A 104 1.57 -14.71 -15.24
C PHE A 104 2.81 -15.16 -16.02
N HIS A 105 3.93 -15.39 -15.33
CA HIS A 105 5.12 -15.94 -15.93
C HIS A 105 4.93 -17.38 -16.42
N GLU A 106 4.40 -18.25 -15.56
CA GLU A 106 4.12 -19.66 -15.88
C GLU A 106 3.12 -19.82 -17.03
N SER A 107 2.11 -18.95 -17.10
CA SER A 107 1.13 -18.96 -18.18
C SER A 107 1.60 -18.27 -19.47
N GLY A 108 2.80 -17.69 -19.50
CA GLY A 108 3.30 -16.91 -20.63
C GLY A 108 2.58 -15.58 -20.84
N ARG A 109 1.76 -15.14 -19.88
CA ARG A 109 1.07 -13.84 -19.94
C ARG A 109 2.05 -12.67 -19.85
N LEU A 110 3.11 -12.81 -19.04
CA LEU A 110 4.21 -11.85 -18.90
C LEU A 110 5.55 -12.59 -18.81
N GLU A 111 6.64 -11.95 -19.23
CA GLU A 111 8.01 -12.36 -18.90
C GLU A 111 8.42 -11.64 -17.61
N VAL A 112 8.53 -12.33 -16.48
CA VAL A 112 8.85 -11.69 -15.21
C VAL A 112 10.33 -11.90 -14.85
N ARG A 113 10.99 -10.79 -14.51
CA ARG A 113 12.39 -10.75 -14.05
C ARG A 113 12.41 -10.27 -12.61
N PHE A 114 12.60 -11.22 -11.69
CA PHE A 114 12.73 -10.89 -10.27
C PHE A 114 14.18 -10.49 -9.95
N VAL A 115 14.33 -9.40 -9.16
CA VAL A 115 15.64 -8.83 -8.85
C VAL A 115 15.65 -8.30 -7.40
N ASP A 116 16.82 -8.31 -6.78
CA ASP A 116 17.03 -7.66 -5.49
C ASP A 116 16.91 -6.14 -5.64
N ILE A 117 15.87 -5.56 -5.05
CA ILE A 117 15.51 -4.14 -5.20
C ILE A 117 16.54 -3.19 -4.56
N VAL A 118 17.34 -3.68 -3.59
CA VAL A 118 18.39 -2.89 -2.93
C VAL A 118 19.60 -2.70 -3.85
N ASN A 119 19.81 -3.64 -4.77
CA ASN A 119 20.89 -3.55 -5.75
C ASN A 119 20.44 -2.73 -6.97
N THR A 120 20.57 -1.41 -6.87
CA THR A 120 20.17 -0.46 -7.92
C THR A 120 20.72 -0.83 -9.30
N GLN A 121 22.00 -1.26 -9.40
CA GLN A 121 22.60 -1.64 -10.69
C GLN A 121 21.97 -2.91 -11.27
N ALA A 122 21.70 -3.91 -10.44
CA ALA A 122 21.03 -5.13 -10.88
C ALA A 122 19.61 -4.85 -11.40
N VAL A 123 18.88 -3.96 -10.75
CA VAL A 123 17.55 -3.51 -11.23
C VAL A 123 17.68 -2.82 -12.59
N ILE A 124 18.63 -1.90 -12.76
CA ILE A 124 18.88 -1.19 -14.03
C ILE A 124 19.23 -2.19 -15.14
N ASP A 125 20.07 -3.17 -14.86
CA ASP A 125 20.43 -4.19 -15.84
C ASP A 125 19.24 -5.07 -16.24
N ALA A 126 18.39 -5.43 -15.28
CA ALA A 126 17.17 -6.20 -15.52
C ALA A 126 16.10 -5.39 -16.31
N MET A 127 16.12 -4.08 -16.22
CA MET A 127 15.21 -3.21 -16.97
C MET A 127 15.45 -3.22 -18.48
N LYS A 128 16.61 -3.62 -18.98
CA LYS A 128 16.91 -3.59 -20.42
C LYS A 128 15.88 -4.35 -21.23
N GLY A 129 15.15 -3.63 -22.09
CA GLY A 129 14.05 -4.15 -22.91
C GLY A 129 12.76 -4.47 -22.15
N ALA A 130 12.65 -4.08 -20.88
CA ALA A 130 11.42 -4.25 -20.12
C ALA A 130 10.32 -3.27 -20.58
N ALA A 131 9.06 -3.67 -20.43
CA ALA A 131 7.90 -2.82 -20.66
C ALA A 131 7.51 -2.03 -19.40
N LEU A 132 7.74 -2.63 -18.23
CA LEU A 132 7.39 -2.05 -16.92
C LEU A 132 8.40 -2.47 -15.86
N VAL A 133 8.72 -1.58 -14.95
CA VAL A 133 9.28 -1.91 -13.64
C VAL A 133 8.22 -1.66 -12.55
N TRP A 134 7.99 -2.68 -11.74
CA TRP A 134 7.15 -2.61 -10.52
C TRP A 134 8.06 -2.46 -9.31
N LEU A 135 7.96 -1.33 -8.63
CA LEU A 135 8.75 -0.98 -7.46
C LEU A 135 7.86 -0.97 -6.21
N GLU A 136 8.37 -1.54 -5.12
CA GLU A 136 7.77 -1.47 -3.78
C GLU A 136 8.86 -1.04 -2.81
N SER A 137 8.71 0.12 -2.18
CA SER A 137 9.70 0.66 -1.25
C SER A 137 9.02 1.51 -0.16
N PRO A 138 9.13 1.09 1.11
CA PRO A 138 9.75 -0.12 1.65
C PRO A 138 9.09 -1.43 1.20
N THR A 139 9.86 -2.52 1.10
CA THR A 139 9.33 -3.85 0.75
C THR A 139 8.56 -4.50 1.91
N ASN A 140 7.62 -5.39 1.62
CA ASN A 140 6.88 -6.16 2.61
C ASN A 140 7.27 -7.65 2.54
N PRO A 141 7.81 -8.28 3.59
CA PRO A 141 7.95 -7.77 4.96
C PRO A 141 9.37 -7.27 5.32
N GLY A 142 10.32 -7.30 4.40
CA GLY A 142 11.73 -7.05 4.67
C GLY A 142 12.06 -5.60 5.03
N LEU A 143 11.21 -4.65 4.65
CA LEU A 143 11.39 -3.20 4.79
C LEU A 143 12.66 -2.68 4.10
N ASP A 144 13.07 -3.35 3.04
CA ASP A 144 14.19 -2.93 2.20
C ASP A 144 13.81 -1.68 1.42
N ILE A 145 14.77 -0.76 1.28
CA ILE A 145 14.59 0.51 0.61
C ILE A 145 15.27 0.50 -0.76
N ALA A 146 14.50 0.80 -1.80
CA ALA A 146 15.02 1.04 -3.13
C ALA A 146 15.43 2.51 -3.32
N ASP A 147 16.45 2.77 -4.13
CA ASP A 147 16.73 4.12 -4.63
C ASP A 147 15.73 4.48 -5.75
N LEU A 148 14.51 4.84 -5.33
CA LEU A 148 13.44 5.16 -6.27
C LEU A 148 13.81 6.29 -7.23
N ALA A 149 14.51 7.31 -6.76
CA ALA A 149 14.88 8.47 -7.58
C ALA A 149 15.82 8.05 -8.73
N ALA A 150 16.84 7.23 -8.43
CA ALA A 150 17.73 6.71 -9.45
C ALA A 150 17.02 5.73 -10.39
N LEU A 151 16.23 4.80 -9.86
CA LEU A 151 15.52 3.78 -10.65
C LEU A 151 14.47 4.39 -11.58
N ILE A 152 13.64 5.31 -11.08
CA ILE A 152 12.65 6.04 -11.90
C ILE A 152 13.36 6.84 -13.00
N THR A 153 14.41 7.62 -12.64
CA THR A 153 15.18 8.40 -13.61
C THR A 153 15.73 7.52 -14.72
N GLN A 154 16.27 6.36 -14.38
CA GLN A 154 16.89 5.45 -15.35
C GLN A 154 15.84 4.75 -16.21
N ALA A 155 14.73 4.30 -15.64
CA ALA A 155 13.62 3.71 -16.38
C ALA A 155 13.06 4.70 -17.42
N LYS A 156 12.85 5.96 -17.04
CA LYS A 156 12.40 7.01 -17.95
C LYS A 156 13.37 7.26 -19.11
N LYS A 157 14.68 7.27 -18.86
CA LYS A 157 15.70 7.37 -19.92
C LYS A 157 15.65 6.21 -20.90
N MET A 158 15.25 5.02 -20.44
CA MET A 158 15.13 3.81 -21.25
C MET A 158 13.74 3.67 -21.91
N GLY A 159 12.80 4.58 -21.67
CA GLY A 159 11.44 4.50 -22.18
C GLY A 159 10.59 3.41 -21.53
N ILE A 160 10.90 3.02 -20.30
CA ILE A 160 10.24 1.95 -19.56
C ILE A 160 9.19 2.55 -18.61
N GLY A 161 8.00 1.95 -18.57
CA GLY A 161 6.96 2.32 -17.63
C GLY A 161 7.35 2.03 -16.17
N VAL A 162 6.95 2.91 -15.26
CA VAL A 162 7.25 2.78 -13.83
C VAL A 162 5.97 2.77 -13.01
N ALA A 163 5.72 1.70 -12.28
CA ALA A 163 4.66 1.63 -11.27
C ALA A 163 5.27 1.45 -9.89
N VAL A 164 4.80 2.22 -8.91
CA VAL A 164 5.28 2.19 -7.53
C VAL A 164 4.14 1.86 -6.59
N ASP A 165 4.27 0.80 -5.81
CA ASP A 165 3.43 0.55 -4.64
C ASP A 165 3.92 1.43 -3.49
N ASN A 166 3.13 2.46 -3.18
CA ASN A 166 3.43 3.46 -2.16
C ASN A 166 2.67 3.21 -0.83
N THR A 167 2.13 2.00 -0.66
CA THR A 167 1.26 1.67 0.48
C THR A 167 1.94 1.89 1.83
N PHE A 168 3.23 1.51 1.98
CA PHE A 168 3.95 1.62 3.26
C PHE A 168 4.45 3.02 3.54
N ALA A 169 5.01 3.69 2.54
CA ALA A 169 5.52 5.05 2.70
C ALA A 169 4.38 6.07 2.81
N THR A 170 3.29 5.87 2.09
CA THR A 170 2.14 6.78 1.99
C THR A 170 2.48 8.14 1.34
N PRO A 171 1.48 8.94 0.93
CA PRO A 171 1.72 10.28 0.38
C PRO A 171 2.33 11.29 1.36
N LEU A 172 2.36 10.95 2.67
CA LEU A 172 2.96 11.82 3.69
C LEU A 172 4.49 11.73 3.75
N VAL A 173 5.05 10.62 3.25
CA VAL A 173 6.50 10.39 3.29
C VAL A 173 7.10 10.44 1.90
N GLN A 174 6.41 9.91 0.90
CA GLN A 174 6.94 9.71 -0.43
C GLN A 174 5.88 10.02 -1.49
N ASN A 175 6.28 10.71 -2.56
CA ASN A 175 5.38 11.06 -3.65
C ASN A 175 6.00 10.63 -5.00
N PRO A 176 5.81 9.37 -5.42
CA PRO A 176 6.48 8.83 -6.60
C PRO A 176 6.07 9.48 -7.92
N LEU A 177 4.83 10.02 -8.05
CA LEU A 177 4.45 10.79 -9.25
C LEU A 177 5.30 12.03 -9.41
N ALA A 178 5.62 12.73 -8.31
CA ALA A 178 6.51 13.89 -8.33
C ALA A 178 7.95 13.51 -8.68
N MET A 179 8.36 12.26 -8.40
CA MET A 179 9.66 11.71 -8.81
C MET A 179 9.70 11.28 -10.29
N GLY A 180 8.54 11.23 -10.97
CA GLY A 180 8.43 10.84 -12.39
C GLY A 180 7.90 9.42 -12.64
N ALA A 181 7.39 8.72 -11.64
CA ALA A 181 6.69 7.46 -11.84
C ALA A 181 5.42 7.67 -12.70
N ASP A 182 5.05 6.66 -13.48
CA ASP A 182 3.85 6.71 -14.34
C ASP A 182 2.58 6.33 -13.57
N ILE A 183 2.71 5.40 -12.63
CA ILE A 183 1.60 4.89 -11.81
C ILE A 183 2.05 4.82 -10.36
N VAL A 184 1.18 5.29 -9.46
CA VAL A 184 1.29 5.04 -8.02
C VAL A 184 0.11 4.20 -7.58
N MET A 185 0.39 3.12 -6.87
CA MET A 185 -0.58 2.20 -6.31
C MET A 185 -0.66 2.37 -4.80
N HIS A 186 -1.88 2.32 -4.25
CA HIS A 186 -2.12 2.11 -2.83
C HIS A 186 -3.09 0.97 -2.57
N SER A 187 -2.77 0.13 -1.60
CA SER A 187 -3.80 -0.59 -0.85
C SER A 187 -4.47 0.40 0.11
N VAL A 188 -5.58 1.00 -0.32
CA VAL A 188 -6.38 1.95 0.48
C VAL A 188 -6.87 1.30 1.78
N THR A 189 -7.03 -0.03 1.78
CA THR A 189 -7.28 -0.91 2.94
C THR A 189 -6.41 -0.59 4.15
N LYS A 190 -5.18 -0.08 3.91
CA LYS A 190 -4.15 0.11 4.93
C LYS A 190 -4.28 1.49 5.57
N PHE A 191 -3.22 2.25 5.63
CA PHE A 191 -3.15 3.55 6.30
C PHE A 191 -4.21 4.55 5.86
N LEU A 192 -4.61 4.56 4.58
CA LEU A 192 -5.55 5.54 4.07
C LEU A 192 -6.95 5.39 4.70
N SER A 193 -7.54 4.18 4.73
CA SER A 193 -8.77 3.91 5.47
C SER A 193 -8.51 3.81 6.98
N GLY A 194 -7.54 3.00 7.37
CA GLY A 194 -6.93 2.94 8.69
C GLY A 194 -7.79 2.43 9.85
N HIS A 195 -8.91 1.74 9.58
CA HIS A 195 -9.82 1.25 10.61
C HIS A 195 -10.14 -0.25 10.49
N SER A 196 -9.37 -0.99 9.67
CA SER A 196 -9.49 -2.44 9.48
C SER A 196 -10.88 -2.93 9.00
N ASP A 197 -11.67 -2.02 8.41
CA ASP A 197 -13.08 -2.22 8.03
C ASP A 197 -13.34 -2.15 6.52
N VAL A 198 -12.32 -1.79 5.71
CA VAL A 198 -12.45 -1.59 4.26
C VAL A 198 -11.39 -2.38 3.49
N LEU A 199 -11.81 -3.07 2.43
CA LEU A 199 -10.92 -3.60 1.39
C LEU A 199 -11.03 -2.71 0.15
N MET A 200 -9.93 -2.05 -0.23
CA MET A 200 -9.94 -1.16 -1.39
C MET A 200 -8.52 -0.90 -1.90
N GLY A 201 -8.40 -0.56 -3.19
CA GLY A 201 -7.16 -0.12 -3.81
C GLY A 201 -7.32 1.17 -4.58
N SER A 202 -6.22 1.81 -4.94
CA SER A 202 -6.23 2.94 -5.87
C SER A 202 -5.01 2.93 -6.80
N LEU A 203 -5.18 3.54 -7.97
CA LEU A 203 -4.11 3.85 -8.92
C LEU A 203 -4.18 5.33 -9.27
N SER A 204 -3.04 6.01 -9.18
CA SER A 204 -2.90 7.42 -9.54
C SER A 204 -1.90 7.57 -10.68
N THR A 205 -2.18 8.46 -11.64
CA THR A 205 -1.30 8.75 -12.78
C THR A 205 -1.47 10.20 -13.25
N ASN A 206 -0.41 10.76 -13.83
CA ASN A 206 -0.44 12.08 -14.50
C ASN A 206 -0.71 11.97 -16.01
N ASP A 207 -0.74 10.76 -16.58
CA ASP A 207 -0.97 10.55 -18.02
C ASP A 207 -2.46 10.27 -18.29
N PRO A 208 -3.18 11.14 -19.01
CA PRO A 208 -4.59 10.93 -19.34
C PRO A 208 -4.86 9.68 -20.19
N ALA A 209 -3.92 9.29 -21.06
CA ALA A 209 -4.08 8.10 -21.89
C ALA A 209 -3.93 6.82 -21.04
N LEU A 210 -2.99 6.82 -20.11
CA LEU A 210 -2.82 5.74 -19.15
C LEU A 210 -4.01 5.67 -18.18
N PHE A 211 -4.50 6.81 -17.70
CA PHE A 211 -5.72 6.88 -16.88
C PHE A 211 -6.91 6.21 -17.59
N LYS A 212 -7.12 6.56 -18.86
CA LYS A 212 -8.21 5.94 -19.64
C LYS A 212 -8.05 4.43 -19.77
N ARG A 213 -6.85 3.92 -20.03
CA ARG A 213 -6.59 2.48 -20.14
C ARG A 213 -6.85 1.76 -18.81
N LEU A 214 -6.45 2.34 -17.68
CA LEU A 214 -6.71 1.80 -16.35
C LEU A 214 -8.21 1.84 -15.98
N HIS A 215 -8.91 2.93 -16.37
CA HIS A 215 -10.36 3.04 -16.20
C HIS A 215 -11.10 1.98 -17.02
N ASP A 216 -10.72 1.77 -18.28
CA ASP A 216 -11.31 0.74 -19.14
C ASP A 216 -11.06 -0.65 -18.54
N SER A 217 -9.83 -0.94 -18.07
CA SER A 217 -9.49 -2.19 -17.38
C SER A 217 -10.36 -2.41 -16.13
N ARG A 218 -10.51 -1.39 -15.26
CA ARG A 218 -11.41 -1.45 -14.10
C ARG A 218 -12.83 -1.82 -14.50
N SER A 219 -13.34 -1.12 -15.51
CA SER A 219 -14.74 -1.26 -15.94
C SER A 219 -15.01 -2.60 -16.61
N PHE A 220 -14.11 -3.10 -17.46
CA PHE A 220 -14.27 -4.37 -18.17
C PHE A 220 -14.10 -5.57 -17.23
N ASN A 221 -13.16 -5.51 -16.29
CA ASN A 221 -12.93 -6.56 -15.31
C ASN A 221 -13.93 -6.50 -14.12
N GLY A 222 -14.76 -5.46 -14.03
CA GLY A 222 -15.71 -5.28 -12.94
C GLY A 222 -15.06 -4.98 -11.59
N SER A 223 -13.80 -4.53 -11.57
CA SER A 223 -13.01 -4.26 -10.35
C SER A 223 -13.39 -2.94 -9.69
N ILE A 224 -14.67 -2.60 -9.70
CA ILE A 224 -15.23 -1.34 -9.19
C ILE A 224 -15.36 -1.35 -7.66
N PRO A 225 -15.14 -0.21 -6.98
CA PRO A 225 -15.35 -0.12 -5.54
C PRO A 225 -16.84 -0.05 -5.19
N GLY A 226 -17.19 -0.46 -3.96
CA GLY A 226 -18.51 -0.21 -3.40
C GLY A 226 -18.66 1.25 -2.94
N PRO A 227 -19.83 1.89 -3.10
CA PRO A 227 -20.03 3.27 -2.64
C PRO A 227 -19.90 3.44 -1.13
N PHE A 228 -20.35 2.47 -0.36
CA PHE A 228 -20.28 2.53 1.11
C PHE A 228 -18.82 2.42 1.59
N GLU A 229 -18.07 1.47 1.05
CA GLU A 229 -16.65 1.29 1.34
C GLU A 229 -15.84 2.53 0.91
N SER A 230 -16.19 3.15 -0.23
CA SER A 230 -15.57 4.39 -0.69
C SER A 230 -15.80 5.55 0.28
N TRP A 231 -17.01 5.65 0.83
CA TRP A 231 -17.34 6.65 1.82
C TRP A 231 -16.58 6.43 3.14
N LEU A 232 -16.49 5.18 3.62
CA LEU A 232 -15.69 4.82 4.80
C LEU A 232 -14.22 5.14 4.61
N ALA A 233 -13.65 4.79 3.46
CA ALA A 233 -12.26 5.10 3.12
C ALA A 233 -12.02 6.62 3.10
N LEU A 234 -12.89 7.39 2.48
CA LEU A 234 -12.82 8.86 2.49
C LEU A 234 -12.91 9.43 3.92
N ARG A 235 -13.80 8.87 4.76
CA ARG A 235 -13.88 9.23 6.16
C ARG A 235 -12.58 8.93 6.90
N GLY A 236 -11.95 7.79 6.62
CA GLY A 236 -10.65 7.41 7.16
C GLY A 236 -9.54 8.41 6.76
N ILE A 237 -9.52 8.87 5.51
CA ILE A 237 -8.55 9.86 5.01
C ILE A 237 -8.60 11.14 5.83
N ARG A 238 -9.77 11.56 6.35
CA ARG A 238 -9.90 12.81 7.14
C ARG A 238 -9.01 12.85 8.39
N THR A 239 -8.66 11.70 8.94
CA THR A 239 -7.78 11.59 10.12
C THR A 239 -6.46 10.88 9.81
N PHE A 240 -6.20 10.57 8.54
CA PHE A 240 -5.02 9.81 8.12
C PHE A 240 -3.71 10.44 8.61
N PRO A 241 -3.45 11.75 8.43
CA PRO A 241 -2.20 12.34 8.90
C PRO A 241 -2.01 12.25 10.42
N LEU A 242 -3.09 12.43 11.19
CA LEU A 242 -3.04 12.32 12.66
C LEU A 242 -2.67 10.90 13.10
N ARG A 243 -3.32 9.89 12.51
CA ARG A 243 -3.09 8.48 12.82
C ARG A 243 -1.69 8.05 12.41
N PHE A 244 -1.31 8.36 11.16
CA PHE A 244 -0.01 7.97 10.63
C PHE A 244 1.15 8.58 11.41
N ASN A 245 1.09 9.88 11.73
CA ASN A 245 2.13 10.56 12.49
C ASN A 245 2.25 9.97 13.90
N LYS A 246 1.13 9.69 14.57
CA LYS A 246 1.13 9.04 15.89
C LYS A 246 1.75 7.65 15.85
N SER A 247 1.34 6.82 14.90
CA SER A 247 1.87 5.46 14.73
C SER A 247 3.36 5.47 14.35
N GLN A 248 3.79 6.40 13.49
CA GLN A 248 5.20 6.56 13.11
C GLN A 248 6.09 6.99 14.28
N GLU A 249 5.62 7.93 15.11
CA GLU A 249 6.34 8.34 16.32
C GLU A 249 6.53 7.15 17.27
N SER A 250 5.46 6.40 17.51
CA SER A 250 5.49 5.20 18.36
C SER A 250 6.41 4.12 17.76
N ALA A 251 6.34 3.89 16.43
CA ALA A 251 7.20 2.92 15.75
C ALA A 251 8.69 3.25 15.88
N LYS A 252 9.05 4.54 15.74
CA LYS A 252 10.43 4.98 15.93
C LYS A 252 10.95 4.69 17.33
N ALA A 253 10.14 4.96 18.37
CA ALA A 253 10.51 4.67 19.75
C ALA A 253 10.62 3.17 20.02
N LEU A 254 9.68 2.37 19.50
CA LEU A 254 9.69 0.91 19.65
C LEU A 254 10.87 0.27 18.90
N ALA A 255 11.23 0.73 17.72
CA ALA A 255 12.37 0.22 16.97
C ALA A 255 13.70 0.40 17.74
N LEU A 256 13.86 1.51 18.46
CA LEU A 256 15.04 1.73 19.32
C LEU A 256 15.04 0.77 20.51
N LYS A 257 13.90 0.60 21.18
CA LYS A 257 13.77 -0.34 22.32
C LYS A 257 14.01 -1.79 21.90
N LEU A 258 13.42 -2.22 20.77
CA LEU A 258 13.64 -3.55 20.17
C LEU A 258 15.12 -3.79 19.82
N SER A 259 15.80 -2.79 19.27
CA SER A 259 17.22 -2.91 18.89
C SER A 259 18.15 -3.12 20.10
N ALA A 260 17.72 -2.71 21.30
CA ALA A 260 18.46 -2.89 22.55
C ALA A 260 18.04 -4.16 23.32
N HIS A 261 17.01 -4.88 22.86
CA HIS A 261 16.45 -6.00 23.61
C HIS A 261 17.27 -7.29 23.38
N PRO A 262 17.67 -8.03 24.45
CA PRO A 262 18.59 -9.18 24.34
C PRO A 262 18.05 -10.36 23.55
N LYS A 263 16.73 -10.51 23.39
CA LYS A 263 16.10 -11.58 22.60
C LYS A 263 15.84 -11.21 21.15
N ILE A 264 16.33 -10.04 20.67
CA ILE A 264 16.16 -9.58 19.30
C ILE A 264 17.51 -9.56 18.61
N THR A 265 17.62 -10.29 17.51
CA THR A 265 18.88 -10.40 16.74
C THR A 265 19.01 -9.33 15.68
N ARG A 266 17.88 -8.86 15.15
CA ARG A 266 17.86 -7.83 14.11
C ARG A 266 16.55 -7.06 14.10
N VAL A 267 16.63 -5.75 13.93
CA VAL A 267 15.48 -4.86 13.69
C VAL A 267 15.63 -4.23 12.32
N ARG A 268 14.54 -4.21 11.55
CA ARG A 268 14.40 -3.52 10.28
C ARG A 268 13.39 -2.39 10.46
N TYR A 269 13.84 -1.17 10.32
CA TYR A 269 13.01 0.02 10.35
C TYR A 269 13.66 1.10 9.49
N PRO A 270 13.00 1.59 8.45
CA PRO A 270 13.62 2.53 7.49
C PRO A 270 13.80 3.96 8.03
N GLY A 271 13.41 4.21 9.28
CA GLY A 271 13.46 5.55 9.89
C GLY A 271 12.18 6.36 9.69
N PHE A 272 11.21 5.82 8.98
CA PHE A 272 9.88 6.39 8.74
C PHE A 272 8.81 5.30 8.67
N GLY A 273 7.54 5.74 8.70
CA GLY A 273 6.40 4.82 8.65
C GLY A 273 6.11 4.12 9.97
N ALA A 274 5.09 3.30 9.98
CA ALA A 274 4.57 2.66 11.19
C ALA A 274 4.75 1.13 11.20
N ILE A 275 5.59 0.59 10.32
CA ILE A 275 5.87 -0.84 10.23
C ILE A 275 7.30 -1.10 10.74
N ILE A 276 7.43 -2.09 11.61
CA ILE A 276 8.72 -2.61 12.08
C ILE A 276 8.75 -4.10 11.76
N SER A 277 9.87 -4.59 11.24
CA SER A 277 10.13 -6.02 11.15
C SER A 277 11.34 -6.36 12.02
N PHE A 278 11.26 -7.44 12.80
CA PHE A 278 12.36 -7.84 13.66
C PHE A 278 12.47 -9.36 13.76
N GLU A 279 13.66 -9.85 14.05
CA GLU A 279 13.97 -11.27 14.21
C GLU A 279 14.20 -11.58 15.69
N VAL A 280 13.46 -12.58 16.19
CA VAL A 280 13.58 -13.05 17.58
C VAL A 280 14.69 -14.11 17.64
N ASP A 281 15.52 -14.09 18.69
CA ASP A 281 16.52 -15.13 18.96
C ASP A 281 15.85 -16.39 19.53
N ALA A 282 15.10 -17.08 18.67
CA ALA A 282 14.30 -18.25 19.05
C ALA A 282 14.01 -19.14 17.82
N THR A 283 13.41 -20.31 18.06
CA THR A 283 12.88 -21.14 16.95
C THR A 283 11.62 -20.53 16.34
N ALA A 284 11.20 -21.06 15.19
CA ALA A 284 9.95 -20.63 14.54
C ALA A 284 8.73 -20.79 15.45
N GLU A 285 8.66 -21.92 16.19
CA GLU A 285 7.56 -22.24 17.12
C GLU A 285 7.53 -21.27 18.31
N LEU A 286 8.68 -20.97 18.88
CA LEU A 286 8.76 -20.00 19.99
C LEU A 286 8.46 -18.58 19.49
N THR A 287 8.92 -18.21 18.31
CA THR A 287 8.57 -16.92 17.69
C THR A 287 7.06 -16.81 17.43
N GLN A 288 6.43 -17.90 16.98
CA GLN A 288 4.98 -17.96 16.83
C GLN A 288 4.27 -17.77 18.17
N LYS A 289 4.77 -18.43 19.23
CA LYS A 289 4.24 -18.30 20.59
C LYS A 289 4.32 -16.85 21.11
N VAL A 290 5.39 -16.10 20.78
CA VAL A 290 5.46 -14.65 21.11
C VAL A 290 4.26 -13.92 20.54
N CYS A 291 3.94 -14.12 19.26
CA CYS A 291 2.77 -13.47 18.65
C CYS A 291 1.44 -13.88 19.30
N GLU A 292 1.33 -15.10 19.79
CA GLU A 292 0.12 -15.64 20.41
C GLU A 292 -0.01 -15.26 21.90
N SER A 293 1.06 -14.83 22.54
CA SER A 293 1.10 -14.49 23.97
C SER A 293 0.77 -13.04 24.29
N SER A 294 0.67 -12.19 23.26
CA SER A 294 0.27 -10.79 23.43
C SER A 294 -1.18 -10.67 23.89
N THR A 295 -1.43 -9.65 24.69
CA THR A 295 -2.77 -9.32 25.21
C THR A 295 -3.32 -8.02 24.63
N LEU A 296 -2.46 -7.14 24.13
CA LEU A 296 -2.82 -5.87 23.51
C LEU A 296 -2.65 -5.94 21.98
N ILE A 297 -1.46 -6.35 21.51
CA ILE A 297 -1.16 -6.41 20.09
C ILE A 297 -1.90 -7.59 19.47
N THR A 298 -2.77 -7.34 18.54
CA THR A 298 -3.58 -8.40 17.93
C THR A 298 -2.72 -9.27 16.99
N HIS A 299 -2.74 -10.59 17.23
CA HIS A 299 -2.13 -11.56 16.31
C HIS A 299 -3.02 -11.76 15.09
N ALA A 300 -2.78 -10.96 14.04
CA ALA A 300 -3.58 -10.96 12.82
C ALA A 300 -2.77 -10.54 11.59
N THR A 301 -3.25 -10.94 10.43
CA THR A 301 -2.76 -10.43 9.14
C THR A 301 -3.40 -9.08 8.86
N SER A 302 -2.69 -8.17 8.34
CA SER A 302 -2.96 -6.83 7.83
C SER A 302 -1.99 -5.83 8.44
N LEU A 303 -2.24 -4.54 8.25
CA LEU A 303 -1.41 -3.44 8.78
C LEU A 303 -2.10 -2.09 8.57
N GLY A 304 -1.59 -1.07 9.23
CA GLY A 304 -1.98 0.33 8.98
C GLY A 304 -3.32 0.72 9.59
N GLY A 305 -3.89 -0.10 10.47
CA GLY A 305 -5.04 0.23 11.32
C GLY A 305 -4.66 1.14 12.48
N ILE A 306 -5.68 1.56 13.24
CA ILE A 306 -5.51 2.29 14.52
C ILE A 306 -5.00 1.36 15.63
N GLU A 307 -5.27 0.05 15.49
CA GLU A 307 -4.80 -1.00 16.38
C GLU A 307 -3.43 -1.54 15.95
N SER A 308 -2.62 -1.93 16.93
CA SER A 308 -1.36 -2.64 16.68
C SER A 308 -1.62 -4.10 16.32
N LEU A 309 -0.99 -4.53 15.22
CA LEU A 309 -1.07 -5.90 14.72
C LEU A 309 0.33 -6.49 14.56
N TRP A 310 0.50 -7.77 14.86
CA TRP A 310 1.72 -8.46 14.48
C TRP A 310 1.48 -9.89 14.02
N GLU A 311 2.46 -10.42 13.29
CA GLU A 311 2.48 -11.82 12.87
C GLU A 311 3.90 -12.29 12.53
N ARG A 312 4.18 -13.56 12.78
CA ARG A 312 5.33 -14.25 12.19
C ARG A 312 5.04 -14.50 10.71
N ARG A 313 5.83 -13.87 9.83
CA ARG A 313 5.50 -13.86 8.39
C ARG A 313 5.57 -15.24 7.73
N ARG A 314 6.57 -16.05 8.07
CA ARG A 314 6.74 -17.39 7.51
C ARG A 314 5.70 -18.43 7.99
N ARG A 315 4.67 -18.03 8.74
CA ARG A 315 3.50 -18.88 8.97
C ARG A 315 2.67 -19.11 7.72
N TRP A 316 2.84 -18.27 6.70
CA TRP A 316 2.15 -18.39 5.42
C TRP A 316 3.00 -19.16 4.42
N PRO A 317 2.48 -20.27 3.80
CA PRO A 317 3.25 -21.07 2.83
C PRO A 317 3.69 -20.30 1.58
N MET A 318 2.96 -19.24 1.21
CA MET A 318 3.27 -18.40 0.05
C MET A 318 4.28 -17.29 0.35
N GLU A 319 4.74 -17.15 1.59
CA GLU A 319 5.79 -16.20 1.92
C GLU A 319 7.14 -16.69 1.40
N SER A 320 7.96 -15.77 0.86
CA SER A 320 9.26 -16.12 0.29
C SER A 320 10.15 -16.87 1.28
N VAL A 321 10.88 -17.88 0.80
CA VAL A 321 11.88 -18.61 1.60
C VAL A 321 13.05 -17.73 2.04
N SER A 322 13.23 -16.56 1.41
CA SER A 322 14.25 -15.58 1.81
C SER A 322 13.87 -14.80 3.08
N VAL A 323 12.58 -14.82 3.46
CA VAL A 323 12.13 -14.22 4.72
C VAL A 323 12.52 -15.13 5.89
N PRO A 324 13.23 -14.64 6.91
CA PRO A 324 13.62 -15.45 8.07
C PRO A 324 12.41 -16.05 8.79
N GLU A 325 12.58 -17.30 9.28
CA GLU A 325 11.53 -18.01 10.03
C GLU A 325 11.13 -17.27 11.31
N GLN A 326 12.08 -16.55 11.92
CA GLN A 326 11.93 -15.82 13.18
C GLN A 326 11.47 -14.37 12.97
N LEU A 327 11.13 -13.98 11.75
CA LEU A 327 10.73 -12.61 11.47
C LEU A 327 9.28 -12.36 11.87
N ILE A 328 9.10 -11.42 12.79
CA ILE A 328 7.80 -10.80 13.12
C ILE A 328 7.71 -9.47 12.41
N ARG A 329 6.59 -9.22 11.74
CA ARG A 329 6.21 -7.89 11.26
C ARG A 329 5.19 -7.30 12.21
N LEU A 330 5.51 -6.14 12.79
CA LEU A 330 4.66 -5.34 13.66
C LEU A 330 4.16 -4.12 12.88
N SER A 331 2.85 -3.98 12.79
CA SER A 331 2.16 -2.75 12.39
C SER A 331 1.78 -2.00 13.66
N VAL A 332 2.42 -0.87 13.89
CA VAL A 332 2.20 -0.06 15.08
C VAL A 332 0.94 0.78 14.91
N GLY A 333 0.02 0.68 15.86
CA GLY A 333 -1.22 1.43 15.92
C GLY A 333 -1.08 2.78 16.64
N CYS A 334 -2.22 3.26 17.16
CA CYS A 334 -2.34 4.56 17.82
C CYS A 334 -2.39 4.46 19.34
N GLU A 335 -2.22 3.28 19.92
CA GLU A 335 -2.20 3.06 21.36
C GLU A 335 -1.02 3.79 22.00
N HIS A 336 -1.04 3.89 23.33
CA HIS A 336 0.08 4.49 24.04
C HIS A 336 1.34 3.63 23.86
N VAL A 337 2.45 4.24 23.50
CA VAL A 337 3.70 3.53 23.15
C VAL A 337 4.25 2.67 24.29
N ASP A 338 4.07 3.10 25.54
CA ASP A 338 4.55 2.34 26.68
C ASP A 338 3.68 1.11 26.95
N ASP A 339 2.38 1.15 26.66
CA ASP A 339 1.49 -0.01 26.76
C ASP A 339 1.87 -1.05 25.69
N ILE A 340 2.10 -0.61 24.44
CA ILE A 340 2.60 -1.49 23.37
C ILE A 340 3.93 -2.12 23.77
N TRP A 341 4.85 -1.33 24.33
CA TRP A 341 6.16 -1.85 24.74
C TRP A 341 6.04 -2.88 25.87
N GLN A 342 5.23 -2.60 26.88
CA GLN A 342 5.00 -3.51 28.00
C GLN A 342 4.43 -4.87 27.53
N ASP A 343 3.52 -4.83 26.55
CA ASP A 343 2.95 -6.04 25.96
C ASP A 343 4.00 -6.83 25.16
N ILE A 344 4.87 -6.15 24.39
CA ILE A 344 5.99 -6.76 23.67
C ILE A 344 6.95 -7.45 24.67
N GLU A 345 7.35 -6.77 25.75
CA GLU A 345 8.24 -7.34 26.77
C GLU A 345 7.61 -8.57 27.44
N SER A 346 6.32 -8.49 27.78
CA SER A 346 5.58 -9.60 28.37
C SER A 346 5.51 -10.80 27.42
N ALA A 347 5.24 -10.57 26.15
CA ALA A 347 5.19 -11.62 25.14
C ALA A 347 6.58 -12.26 24.92
N LEU A 348 7.64 -11.46 24.83
CA LEU A 348 9.01 -11.97 24.72
C LEU A 348 9.45 -12.73 25.99
N ALA A 349 8.94 -12.39 27.18
CA ALA A 349 9.22 -13.12 28.41
C ALA A 349 8.59 -14.51 28.43
N SER A 350 7.61 -14.81 27.59
CA SER A 350 6.93 -16.11 27.51
C SER A 350 7.77 -17.23 26.89
N ILE A 351 8.95 -16.90 26.32
CA ILE A 351 9.88 -17.83 25.65
C ILE A 351 11.27 -17.86 26.30
#